data_1f11f0bd9dca697d414aadbc5686ea91
#
_entry.id   1f11f0bd9dca697d414aadbc5686ea91
#
_cell.length_a   1.000
_cell.length_b   1.000
_cell.length_c   1.000
_cell.angle_alpha   90.00
_cell.angle_beta   90.00
_cell.angle_gamma   90.00
#
_symmetry.space_group_name_H-M   'P 1'
#
loop_
_entity.id
_entity.type
_entity.pdbx_description
1 polymer ?
#
loop_
_entity_poly.entity_id
_entity_poly.type
_entity_poly.pdbx_seq_one_letter_code
_entity_poly.pdbx_strand_id
1 'polypeptide(L)'
;MIKFVTCVALLTAAISSSASDLAILRNGFSIRHERRDVLGAVTRLYTAADASSYVDVSTDQIDHFEKDFSVPPPATKREIPKNLDEIINTISDRHHLDPDLINSVIHAESAFNPRAVSPKGAQGLMQLMPGTASQLGVRNAFDPHDNVEGGTSYLRQLLEQYNFDLIKALAAYNAGPHRVQRYRGVPPYYETRAYVARIVREFNRKKLAEQKASSAAKNAQSKTKGHPRATVKQASVPETSQQVTR
;
A
#
# COMPACT_ATOMS: atom_id res chain seq x y z
N MET A 1 54.48 -41.66 -27.02
CA MET A 1 53.15 -41.72 -26.47
C MET A 1 53.00 -40.61 -25.43
N ILE A 2 52.44 -39.46 -25.81
CA ILE A 2 52.29 -38.30 -24.95
C ILE A 2 50.82 -38.30 -24.50
N LYS A 3 50.59 -38.49 -23.19
CA LYS A 3 49.25 -38.45 -22.59
C LYS A 3 48.89 -36.96 -22.27
N PHE A 4 47.96 -36.41 -23.00
CA PHE A 4 47.33 -35.14 -22.64
C PHE A 4 46.39 -35.35 -21.45
N VAL A 5 46.68 -34.71 -20.33
CA VAL A 5 45.77 -34.58 -19.19
C VAL A 5 45.01 -33.27 -19.36
N THR A 6 43.74 -33.41 -19.70
CA THR A 6 42.82 -32.28 -19.80
C THR A 6 42.38 -31.89 -18.38
N CYS A 7 42.88 -30.75 -17.91
CA CYS A 7 42.45 -30.16 -16.63
C CYS A 7 41.18 -29.38 -16.88
N VAL A 8 40.03 -29.93 -16.43
CA VAL A 8 38.76 -29.23 -16.41
C VAL A 8 38.75 -28.32 -15.18
N ALA A 9 38.96 -27.04 -15.42
CA ALA A 9 38.79 -26.03 -14.38
C ALA A 9 37.28 -25.83 -14.13
N LEU A 10 36.76 -26.34 -13.00
CA LEU A 10 35.45 -25.97 -12.48
C LEU A 10 35.51 -24.51 -12.02
N LEU A 11 34.89 -23.63 -12.80
CA LEU A 11 34.67 -22.25 -12.40
C LEU A 11 33.50 -22.24 -11.39
N THR A 12 33.81 -22.31 -10.10
CA THR A 12 32.83 -22.05 -9.04
C THR A 12 32.55 -20.58 -9.03
N ALA A 13 31.38 -20.18 -9.58
CA ALA A 13 30.86 -18.84 -9.39
C ALA A 13 30.57 -18.67 -7.89
N ALA A 14 31.44 -17.98 -7.19
CA ALA A 14 31.18 -17.50 -5.85
C ALA A 14 30.03 -16.50 -5.96
N ILE A 15 28.85 -16.87 -5.45
CA ILE A 15 27.77 -15.94 -5.19
C ILE A 15 28.26 -15.04 -4.06
N SER A 16 28.83 -13.88 -4.40
CA SER A 16 29.17 -12.85 -3.45
C SER A 16 27.84 -12.35 -2.87
N SER A 17 27.51 -12.80 -1.67
CA SER A 17 26.51 -12.17 -0.84
C SER A 17 27.01 -10.75 -0.58
N SER A 18 26.46 -9.78 -1.30
CA SER A 18 26.72 -8.37 -1.09
C SER A 18 26.06 -8.01 0.26
N ALA A 19 26.88 -7.97 1.31
CA ALA A 19 26.43 -7.42 2.59
C ALA A 19 26.38 -5.92 2.42
N SER A 20 25.17 -5.35 2.51
CA SER A 20 25.01 -3.89 2.55
C SER A 20 25.60 -3.33 3.86
N ASP A 21 26.12 -2.12 3.79
CA ASP A 21 26.67 -1.41 4.94
C ASP A 21 25.68 -0.31 5.40
N LEU A 22 25.73 0.06 6.67
CA LEU A 22 25.02 1.20 7.25
C LEU A 22 26.00 2.35 7.51
N ALA A 23 25.70 3.51 6.97
CA ALA A 23 26.35 4.76 7.40
C ALA A 23 25.58 5.32 8.58
N ILE A 24 26.16 5.34 9.76
CA ILE A 24 25.59 5.93 10.97
C ILE A 24 25.97 7.40 11.00
N LEU A 25 24.95 8.26 11.08
CA LEU A 25 25.14 9.71 11.14
C LEU A 25 25.18 10.19 12.60
N ARG A 26 25.91 11.28 12.87
CA ARG A 26 26.03 11.90 14.21
C ARG A 26 24.70 12.34 14.82
N ASN A 27 23.66 12.51 14.01
CA ASN A 27 22.30 12.80 14.48
C ASN A 27 21.47 11.53 14.81
N GLY A 28 22.11 10.34 14.83
CA GLY A 28 21.47 9.06 15.13
C GLY A 28 20.71 8.41 13.97
N PHE A 29 20.70 9.02 12.77
CA PHE A 29 20.13 8.38 11.59
C PHE A 29 21.12 7.40 10.95
N SER A 30 20.60 6.37 10.29
CA SER A 30 21.39 5.44 9.49
C SER A 30 20.93 5.43 8.03
N ILE A 31 21.87 5.30 7.11
CA ILE A 31 21.61 5.17 5.68
C ILE A 31 22.23 3.85 5.20
N ARG A 32 21.37 2.94 4.73
CA ARG A 32 21.82 1.70 4.10
C ARG A 32 22.39 2.00 2.72
N HIS A 33 23.54 1.42 2.42
CA HIS A 33 24.18 1.57 1.12
C HIS A 33 24.92 0.27 0.72
N GLU A 34 25.00 0.04 -0.59
CA GLU A 34 25.71 -1.09 -1.18
C GLU A 34 27.18 -0.76 -1.44
N ARG A 35 27.44 0.50 -1.74
CA ARG A 35 28.77 1.03 -2.03
C ARG A 35 28.86 2.50 -1.58
N ARG A 36 30.07 2.97 -1.31
CA ARG A 36 30.35 4.36 -1.00
C ARG A 36 31.59 4.87 -1.71
N ASP A 37 31.56 6.14 -2.09
CA ASP A 37 32.71 6.88 -2.62
C ASP A 37 32.91 8.15 -1.80
N VAL A 38 34.13 8.34 -1.26
CA VAL A 38 34.47 9.56 -0.53
C VAL A 38 35.01 10.60 -1.51
N LEU A 39 34.28 11.68 -1.69
CA LEU A 39 34.54 12.77 -2.64
C LEU A 39 34.96 14.04 -1.88
N GLY A 40 36.00 13.94 -1.07
CA GLY A 40 36.46 15.07 -0.23
C GLY A 40 35.50 15.36 0.93
N ALA A 41 34.85 16.51 0.91
CA ALA A 41 33.91 16.93 1.95
C ALA A 41 32.53 16.20 1.90
N VAL A 42 32.30 15.44 0.84
CA VAL A 42 31.04 14.72 0.61
C VAL A 42 31.33 13.24 0.44
N THR A 43 30.52 12.39 1.08
CA THR A 43 30.51 10.93 0.86
C THR A 43 29.26 10.56 0.11
N ARG A 44 29.42 9.93 -1.04
CA ARG A 44 28.34 9.41 -1.87
C ARG A 44 28.02 7.98 -1.45
N LEU A 45 26.79 7.74 -1.03
CA LEU A 45 26.26 6.45 -0.61
C LEU A 45 25.34 5.92 -1.70
N TYR A 46 25.72 4.83 -2.36
CA TYR A 46 24.87 4.19 -3.38
C TYR A 46 23.87 3.26 -2.71
N THR A 47 22.59 3.55 -2.88
CA THR A 47 21.49 2.82 -2.24
C THR A 47 20.91 1.69 -3.11
N ALA A 48 21.40 1.56 -4.36
CA ALA A 48 21.09 0.48 -5.26
C ALA A 48 22.36 -0.18 -5.78
N ALA A 49 22.33 -1.51 -5.94
CA ALA A 49 23.49 -2.32 -6.38
C ALA A 49 23.99 -1.93 -7.80
N ASP A 50 23.09 -1.45 -8.66
CA ASP A 50 23.38 -0.98 -10.01
C ASP A 50 23.87 0.48 -10.07
N ALA A 51 24.08 1.10 -8.91
CA ALA A 51 24.48 2.50 -8.76
C ALA A 51 23.49 3.53 -9.38
N SER A 52 22.25 3.11 -9.69
CA SER A 52 21.22 3.98 -10.25
C SER A 52 20.68 5.02 -9.26
N SER A 53 20.87 4.76 -7.96
CA SER A 53 20.42 5.65 -6.88
C SER A 53 21.53 5.88 -5.88
N TYR A 54 21.69 7.14 -5.47
CA TYR A 54 22.68 7.51 -4.45
C TYR A 54 22.19 8.69 -3.61
N VAL A 55 22.81 8.84 -2.44
CA VAL A 55 22.62 9.98 -1.54
C VAL A 55 23.99 10.57 -1.23
N ASP A 56 24.15 11.86 -1.42
CA ASP A 56 25.33 12.61 -1.03
C ASP A 56 25.17 13.12 0.40
N VAL A 57 26.11 12.76 1.29
CA VAL A 57 26.11 13.14 2.70
C VAL A 57 27.41 13.87 2.99
N SER A 58 27.37 14.96 3.75
CA SER A 58 28.59 15.63 4.21
C SER A 58 29.41 14.64 5.05
N THR A 59 30.71 14.47 4.72
CA THR A 59 31.56 13.44 5.34
C THR A 59 31.67 13.64 6.86
N ASP A 60 31.63 14.88 7.34
CA ASP A 60 31.66 15.23 8.77
C ASP A 60 30.39 14.87 9.54
N GLN A 61 29.27 14.64 8.83
CA GLN A 61 28.03 14.18 9.44
C GLN A 61 27.97 12.66 9.66
N ILE A 62 28.89 11.90 9.03
CA ILE A 62 28.99 10.46 9.22
C ILE A 62 29.82 10.22 10.48
N ASP A 63 29.24 9.50 11.45
CA ASP A 63 29.94 9.11 12.67
C ASP A 63 30.83 7.88 12.41
N HIS A 64 30.21 6.80 11.92
CA HIS A 64 30.92 5.58 11.55
C HIS A 64 30.10 4.74 10.56
N PHE A 65 30.70 3.62 10.10
CA PHE A 65 30.05 2.63 9.24
C PHE A 65 29.95 1.31 9.97
N GLU A 66 28.77 0.69 9.90
CA GLU A 66 28.51 -0.65 10.44
C GLU A 66 28.16 -1.61 9.32
N LYS A 67 28.49 -2.90 9.51
CA LYS A 67 27.98 -3.95 8.64
C LYS A 67 26.51 -4.21 8.95
N ASP A 68 25.67 -4.13 7.91
CA ASP A 68 24.28 -4.50 8.05
C ASP A 68 24.13 -6.01 8.01
N PHE A 69 24.08 -6.64 9.19
CA PHE A 69 23.79 -8.07 9.33
C PHE A 69 22.29 -8.36 9.26
N SER A 70 21.43 -7.35 9.21
CA SER A 70 20.02 -7.52 8.90
C SER A 70 19.89 -7.75 7.39
N VAL A 71 20.04 -8.99 6.97
CA VAL A 71 19.82 -9.40 5.57
C VAL A 71 18.40 -8.95 5.21
N PRO A 72 18.22 -7.97 4.29
CA PRO A 72 16.90 -7.80 3.72
C PRO A 72 16.61 -9.10 2.99
N PRO A 73 15.45 -9.71 3.18
CA PRO A 73 15.06 -10.81 2.32
C PRO A 73 15.17 -10.30 0.87
N PRO A 74 15.66 -11.13 -0.07
CA PRO A 74 15.74 -10.75 -1.46
C PRO A 74 14.41 -10.10 -1.85
N ALA A 75 14.43 -9.12 -2.76
CA ALA A 75 13.24 -8.42 -3.23
C ALA A 75 12.34 -9.41 -3.98
N THR A 76 11.77 -10.33 -3.22
CA THR A 76 10.71 -11.22 -3.65
C THR A 76 9.53 -10.33 -4.03
N LYS A 77 9.02 -10.51 -5.23
CA LYS A 77 7.73 -10.03 -5.69
C LYS A 77 6.82 -9.89 -4.48
N ARG A 78 6.42 -8.67 -4.15
CA ARG A 78 5.68 -8.35 -2.93
C ARG A 78 4.46 -9.25 -2.86
N GLU A 79 4.52 -10.30 -2.06
CA GLU A 79 3.37 -11.14 -1.81
C GLU A 79 2.51 -10.40 -0.81
N ILE A 80 1.42 -9.82 -1.30
CA ILE A 80 0.32 -9.37 -0.45
C ILE A 80 -0.16 -10.61 0.30
N PRO A 81 -0.23 -10.61 1.64
CA PRO A 81 -0.77 -11.74 2.38
C PRO A 81 -2.10 -12.15 1.75
N LYS A 82 -2.29 -13.43 1.47
CA LYS A 82 -3.47 -13.96 0.77
C LYS A 82 -4.82 -13.59 1.42
N ASN A 83 -4.77 -13.17 2.69
CA ASN A 83 -5.91 -12.75 3.50
C ASN A 83 -5.91 -11.24 3.84
N LEU A 84 -5.09 -10.42 3.18
CA LEU A 84 -4.98 -8.99 3.55
C LEU A 84 -6.29 -8.24 3.32
N ASP A 85 -7.00 -8.53 2.22
CA ASP A 85 -8.31 -7.92 1.96
C ASP A 85 -9.33 -8.29 3.04
N GLU A 86 -9.32 -9.53 3.53
CA GLU A 86 -10.16 -9.98 4.64
C GLU A 86 -9.81 -9.26 5.95
N ILE A 87 -8.52 -9.11 6.24
CA ILE A 87 -8.04 -8.34 7.39
C ILE A 87 -8.53 -6.89 7.31
N ILE A 88 -8.33 -6.24 6.15
CA ILE A 88 -8.74 -4.84 5.95
C ILE A 88 -10.26 -4.71 6.10
N ASN A 89 -11.05 -5.57 5.47
CA ASN A 89 -12.50 -5.51 5.56
C ASN A 89 -12.98 -5.69 7.00
N THR A 90 -12.51 -6.74 7.69
CA THR A 90 -12.90 -7.03 9.08
C THR A 90 -12.55 -5.89 10.03
N ILE A 91 -11.36 -5.32 9.91
CA ILE A 91 -10.90 -4.21 10.76
C ILE A 91 -11.64 -2.93 10.42
N SER A 92 -11.85 -2.64 9.14
CA SER A 92 -12.61 -1.47 8.70
C SER A 92 -14.04 -1.47 9.24
N ASP A 93 -14.72 -2.62 9.18
CA ASP A 93 -16.07 -2.78 9.74
C ASP A 93 -16.09 -2.54 11.25
N ARG A 94 -15.10 -3.08 11.98
CA ARG A 94 -14.97 -2.90 13.44
C ARG A 94 -14.81 -1.44 13.83
N HIS A 95 -14.03 -0.67 13.07
CA HIS A 95 -13.80 0.74 13.31
C HIS A 95 -14.78 1.67 12.60
N HIS A 96 -15.79 1.12 11.90
CA HIS A 96 -16.78 1.88 11.12
C HIS A 96 -16.13 2.83 10.10
N LEU A 97 -15.11 2.34 9.40
CA LEU A 97 -14.44 3.03 8.30
C LEU A 97 -14.63 2.28 6.99
N ASP A 98 -14.60 3.03 5.90
CA ASP A 98 -14.69 2.44 4.56
C ASP A 98 -13.39 1.67 4.23
N PRO A 99 -13.46 0.38 3.84
CA PRO A 99 -12.28 -0.42 3.51
C PRO A 99 -11.48 0.16 2.34
N ASP A 100 -12.11 0.86 1.41
CA ASP A 100 -11.41 1.55 0.32
C ASP A 100 -10.57 2.73 0.81
N LEU A 101 -11.00 3.40 1.88
CA LEU A 101 -10.20 4.42 2.53
C LEU A 101 -8.94 3.80 3.13
N ILE A 102 -9.09 2.71 3.89
CA ILE A 102 -7.95 2.02 4.52
C ILE A 102 -6.99 1.48 3.46
N ASN A 103 -7.49 0.87 2.40
CA ASN A 103 -6.70 0.45 1.25
C ASN A 103 -5.90 1.60 0.63
N SER A 104 -6.53 2.78 0.48
CA SER A 104 -5.88 3.96 -0.12
C SER A 104 -4.79 4.52 0.80
N VAL A 105 -4.97 4.44 2.12
CA VAL A 105 -3.94 4.80 3.10
C VAL A 105 -2.77 3.81 3.04
N ILE A 106 -3.02 2.51 3.10
CA ILE A 106 -1.98 1.47 3.01
C ILE A 106 -1.17 1.61 1.72
N HIS A 107 -1.85 1.85 0.59
CA HIS A 107 -1.17 2.08 -0.69
C HIS A 107 -0.27 3.32 -0.64
N ALA A 108 -0.73 4.41 -0.03
CA ALA A 108 0.04 5.63 0.09
C ALA A 108 1.24 5.49 1.04
N GLU A 109 1.13 4.71 2.11
CA GLU A 109 2.13 4.54 3.15
C GLU A 109 3.24 3.54 2.76
N SER A 110 2.87 2.39 2.25
CA SER A 110 3.82 1.28 2.04
C SER A 110 3.73 0.62 0.67
N ALA A 111 2.76 1.00 -0.18
CA ALA A 111 2.38 0.26 -1.38
C ALA A 111 2.15 -1.23 -1.07
N PHE A 112 1.45 -1.52 0.03
CA PHE A 112 1.14 -2.87 0.53
C PHE A 112 2.36 -3.69 0.96
N ASN A 113 3.46 -3.06 1.34
CA ASN A 113 4.63 -3.77 1.85
C ASN A 113 4.55 -3.90 3.39
N PRO A 114 4.28 -5.11 3.96
CA PRO A 114 4.16 -5.29 5.40
C PRO A 114 5.48 -5.11 6.15
N ARG A 115 6.61 -5.15 5.43
CA ARG A 115 7.96 -4.97 6.00
C ARG A 115 8.57 -3.60 5.65
N ALA A 116 7.76 -2.64 5.21
CA ALA A 116 8.24 -1.31 4.90
C ALA A 116 8.77 -0.61 6.16
N VAL A 117 9.93 0.04 6.02
CA VAL A 117 10.50 0.92 7.03
C VAL A 117 10.84 2.24 6.36
N SER A 118 10.33 3.35 6.88
CA SER A 118 10.67 4.68 6.36
C SER A 118 12.02 5.16 6.90
N PRO A 119 12.64 6.17 6.27
CA PRO A 119 13.85 6.78 6.81
C PRO A 119 13.69 7.37 8.23
N LYS A 120 12.47 7.66 8.64
CA LYS A 120 12.13 8.16 9.99
C LYS A 120 11.78 7.03 10.97
N GLY A 121 11.86 5.76 10.55
CA GLY A 121 11.58 4.59 11.38
C GLY A 121 10.10 4.20 11.49
N ALA A 122 9.22 4.75 10.65
CA ALA A 122 7.83 4.28 10.57
C ALA A 122 7.78 2.88 9.95
N GLN A 123 6.89 2.00 10.44
CA GLN A 123 6.93 0.56 10.19
C GLN A 123 5.61 0.00 9.66
N GLY A 124 5.70 -0.98 8.76
CA GLY A 124 4.62 -1.84 8.31
C GLY A 124 3.68 -1.21 7.28
N LEU A 125 2.52 -1.83 7.08
CA LEU A 125 1.54 -1.49 6.06
C LEU A 125 1.05 -0.04 6.13
N MET A 126 0.76 0.43 7.35
CA MET A 126 0.23 1.78 7.62
C MET A 126 1.27 2.73 8.24
N GLN A 127 2.56 2.35 8.18
CA GLN A 127 3.71 3.18 8.58
C GLN A 127 3.57 3.81 9.97
N LEU A 128 3.34 2.97 10.98
CA LEU A 128 3.27 3.43 12.36
C LEU A 128 4.66 3.76 12.91
N MET A 129 4.82 4.93 13.48
CA MET A 129 6.01 5.26 14.26
C MET A 129 6.07 4.37 15.52
N PRO A 130 7.25 3.89 15.98
CA PRO A 130 7.36 2.99 17.12
C PRO A 130 6.65 3.51 18.39
N GLY A 131 6.77 4.81 18.68
CA GLY A 131 6.07 5.43 19.81
C GLY A 131 4.54 5.39 19.66
N THR A 132 4.04 5.63 18.45
CA THR A 132 2.60 5.54 18.16
C THR A 132 2.13 4.09 18.23
N ALA A 133 2.87 3.15 17.65
CA ALA A 133 2.56 1.72 17.72
C ALA A 133 2.44 1.23 19.17
N SER A 134 3.38 1.64 20.04
CA SER A 134 3.36 1.31 21.47
C SER A 134 2.12 1.90 22.17
N GLN A 135 1.77 3.16 21.91
CA GLN A 135 0.58 3.80 22.48
C GLN A 135 -0.73 3.13 22.07
N LEU A 136 -0.77 2.59 20.84
CA LEU A 136 -1.93 1.87 20.29
C LEU A 136 -1.97 0.39 20.68
N GLY A 137 -0.99 -0.11 21.43
CA GLY A 137 -0.92 -1.52 21.83
C GLY A 137 -0.51 -2.48 20.71
N VAL A 138 0.08 -1.97 19.63
CA VAL A 138 0.60 -2.78 18.51
C VAL A 138 1.83 -3.54 18.98
N ARG A 139 1.74 -4.86 19.06
CA ARG A 139 2.82 -5.73 19.57
C ARG A 139 3.90 -5.96 18.51
N ASN A 140 3.49 -6.10 17.27
CA ASN A 140 4.38 -6.30 16.14
C ASN A 140 3.93 -5.43 14.94
N ALA A 141 4.63 -4.32 14.73
CA ALA A 141 4.31 -3.40 13.63
C ALA A 141 4.53 -3.99 12.22
N PHE A 142 5.18 -5.16 12.10
CA PHE A 142 5.36 -5.89 10.84
C PHE A 142 4.34 -7.01 10.64
N ASP A 143 3.54 -7.32 11.65
CA ASP A 143 2.38 -8.20 11.49
C ASP A 143 1.26 -7.43 10.80
N PRO A 144 0.70 -7.96 9.67
CA PRO A 144 -0.34 -7.27 8.92
C PRO A 144 -1.58 -6.94 9.74
N HIS A 145 -2.06 -7.87 10.56
CA HIS A 145 -3.25 -7.67 11.38
C HIS A 145 -3.01 -6.60 12.45
N ASP A 146 -1.93 -6.72 13.23
CA ASP A 146 -1.61 -5.78 14.30
C ASP A 146 -1.38 -4.36 13.76
N ASN A 147 -0.71 -4.24 12.61
CA ASN A 147 -0.42 -2.95 11.99
C ASN A 147 -1.67 -2.27 11.43
N VAL A 148 -2.52 -3.03 10.70
CA VAL A 148 -3.78 -2.48 10.14
C VAL A 148 -4.75 -2.14 11.27
N GLU A 149 -4.85 -2.96 12.33
CA GLU A 149 -5.68 -2.66 13.51
C GLU A 149 -5.25 -1.34 14.17
N GLY A 150 -3.95 -1.21 14.49
CA GLY A 150 -3.43 0.02 15.11
C GLY A 150 -3.57 1.25 14.22
N GLY A 151 -3.21 1.13 12.94
CA GLY A 151 -3.29 2.25 11.99
C GLY A 151 -4.72 2.71 11.72
N THR A 152 -5.66 1.77 11.59
CA THR A 152 -7.09 2.06 11.39
C THR A 152 -7.70 2.69 12.65
N SER A 153 -7.38 2.15 13.84
CA SER A 153 -7.79 2.74 15.12
C SER A 153 -7.28 4.18 15.26
N TYR A 154 -6.02 4.42 14.93
CA TYR A 154 -5.44 5.77 14.97
C TYR A 154 -6.12 6.73 14.00
N LEU A 155 -6.36 6.30 12.76
CA LEU A 155 -7.09 7.12 11.79
C LEU A 155 -8.52 7.43 12.28
N ARG A 156 -9.20 6.46 12.89
CA ARG A 156 -10.52 6.67 13.50
C ARG A 156 -10.48 7.72 14.61
N GLN A 157 -9.53 7.65 15.53
CA GLN A 157 -9.33 8.65 16.58
C GLN A 157 -9.12 10.05 16.00
N LEU A 158 -8.31 10.17 14.94
CA LEU A 158 -8.09 11.45 14.27
C LEU A 158 -9.34 11.97 13.56
N LEU A 159 -10.14 11.10 12.94
CA LEU A 159 -11.41 11.50 12.35
C LEU A 159 -12.36 12.05 13.41
N GLU A 160 -12.48 11.40 14.56
CA GLU A 160 -13.28 11.87 15.69
C GLU A 160 -12.75 13.21 16.23
N GLN A 161 -11.44 13.33 16.40
CA GLN A 161 -10.79 14.56 16.89
C GLN A 161 -11.06 15.76 15.96
N TYR A 162 -11.16 15.53 14.66
CA TYR A 162 -11.40 16.59 13.67
C TYR A 162 -12.84 16.63 13.15
N ASN A 163 -13.82 16.12 13.92
CA ASN A 163 -15.25 16.11 13.55
C ASN A 163 -15.49 15.50 12.15
N PHE A 164 -14.81 14.39 11.85
CA PHE A 164 -14.88 13.67 10.57
C PHE A 164 -14.42 14.50 9.34
N ASP A 165 -13.64 15.56 9.54
CA ASP A 165 -12.93 16.24 8.47
C ASP A 165 -11.78 15.32 7.99
N LEU A 166 -12.06 14.56 6.94
CA LEU A 166 -11.11 13.60 6.35
C LEU A 166 -9.78 14.25 5.95
N ILE A 167 -9.83 15.47 5.44
CA ILE A 167 -8.64 16.20 4.98
C ILE A 167 -7.70 16.50 6.17
N LYS A 168 -8.27 16.99 7.28
CA LYS A 168 -7.50 17.27 8.50
C LYS A 168 -7.02 15.99 9.17
N ALA A 169 -7.84 14.94 9.21
CA ALA A 169 -7.48 13.66 9.79
C ALA A 169 -6.27 13.03 9.05
N LEU A 170 -6.31 12.98 7.72
CA LEU A 170 -5.20 12.49 6.90
C LEU A 170 -3.93 13.36 7.05
N ALA A 171 -4.10 14.67 7.11
CA ALA A 171 -2.97 15.58 7.36
C ALA A 171 -2.35 15.34 8.75
N ALA A 172 -3.18 15.07 9.76
CA ALA A 172 -2.74 14.75 11.11
C ALA A 172 -2.08 13.37 11.20
N TYR A 173 -2.58 12.39 10.46
CA TYR A 173 -1.96 11.07 10.35
C TYR A 173 -0.50 11.18 9.84
N ASN A 174 -0.30 11.91 8.76
CA ASN A 174 1.02 12.08 8.12
C ASN A 174 1.94 13.06 8.88
N ALA A 175 1.44 14.23 9.25
CA ALA A 175 2.28 15.30 9.82
C ALA A 175 2.24 15.38 11.35
N GLY A 176 1.31 14.66 11.98
CA GLY A 176 1.02 14.73 13.40
C GLY A 176 -0.04 15.79 13.77
N PRO A 177 -0.92 15.49 14.76
CA PRO A 177 -2.05 16.34 15.13
C PRO A 177 -1.63 17.72 15.62
N HIS A 178 -0.50 17.85 16.32
CA HIS A 178 0.01 19.12 16.81
C HIS A 178 0.30 20.12 15.66
N ARG A 179 0.77 19.64 14.50
CA ARG A 179 1.01 20.51 13.33
C ARG A 179 -0.30 20.97 12.71
N VAL A 180 -1.29 20.09 12.60
CA VAL A 180 -2.62 20.46 12.09
C VAL A 180 -3.30 21.48 12.99
N GLN A 181 -3.18 21.35 14.32
CA GLN A 181 -3.66 22.35 15.28
C GLN A 181 -2.95 23.69 15.12
N ARG A 182 -1.61 23.68 15.05
CA ARG A 182 -0.79 24.87 14.88
C ARG A 182 -1.15 25.68 13.63
N TYR A 183 -1.38 24.99 12.51
CA TYR A 183 -1.74 25.61 11.23
C TYR A 183 -3.25 25.75 11.04
N ARG A 184 -4.06 25.31 12.01
CA ARG A 184 -5.53 25.29 11.95
C ARG A 184 -6.10 24.60 10.72
N GLY A 185 -5.35 23.64 10.14
CA GLY A 185 -5.66 22.91 8.92
C GLY A 185 -4.46 22.15 8.38
N VAL A 186 -4.49 21.84 7.09
CA VAL A 186 -3.36 21.12 6.44
C VAL A 186 -2.10 21.99 6.47
N PRO A 187 -1.01 21.50 7.10
CA PRO A 187 0.25 22.25 7.12
C PRO A 187 0.75 22.53 5.69
N PRO A 188 1.49 23.64 5.47
CA PRO A 188 1.99 24.03 4.14
C PRO A 188 3.18 23.18 3.66
N TYR A 189 3.28 21.94 4.13
CA TYR A 189 4.32 21.01 3.70
C TYR A 189 3.91 20.32 2.39
N TYR A 190 4.80 20.33 1.40
CA TYR A 190 4.55 19.69 0.12
C TYR A 190 4.22 18.19 0.28
N GLU A 191 4.99 17.48 1.11
CA GLU A 191 4.81 16.06 1.40
C GLU A 191 3.39 15.77 1.92
N THR A 192 2.94 16.52 2.95
CA THR A 192 1.63 16.31 3.57
C THR A 192 0.49 16.63 2.61
N ARG A 193 0.61 17.72 1.82
CA ARG A 193 -0.40 18.08 0.82
C ARG A 193 -0.51 17.02 -0.29
N ALA A 194 0.65 16.54 -0.77
CA ALA A 194 0.70 15.50 -1.79
C ALA A 194 0.13 14.16 -1.27
N TYR A 195 0.43 13.82 -0.01
CA TYR A 195 -0.12 12.66 0.67
C TYR A 195 -1.65 12.69 0.73
N VAL A 196 -2.21 13.76 1.28
CA VAL A 196 -3.67 13.94 1.37
C VAL A 196 -4.32 13.89 -0.01
N ALA A 197 -3.77 14.62 -0.98
CA ALA A 197 -4.32 14.66 -2.33
C ALA A 197 -4.28 13.28 -3.02
N ARG A 198 -3.24 12.48 -2.80
CA ARG A 198 -3.11 11.12 -3.34
C ARG A 198 -4.20 10.20 -2.81
N ILE A 199 -4.38 10.17 -1.48
CA ILE A 199 -5.37 9.29 -0.84
C ILE A 199 -6.78 9.67 -1.25
N VAL A 200 -7.15 10.95 -1.17
CA VAL A 200 -8.49 11.42 -1.53
C VAL A 200 -8.82 11.13 -3.00
N ARG A 201 -7.87 11.34 -3.89
CA ARG A 201 -8.05 11.04 -5.32
C ARG A 201 -8.27 9.54 -5.55
N GLU A 202 -7.49 8.69 -4.90
CA GLU A 202 -7.60 7.24 -5.03
C GLU A 202 -8.92 6.74 -4.46
N PHE A 203 -9.28 7.16 -3.26
CA PHE A 203 -10.52 6.81 -2.61
C PHE A 203 -11.74 7.22 -3.45
N ASN A 204 -11.79 8.47 -3.92
CA ASN A 204 -12.88 8.95 -4.77
C ASN A 204 -12.97 8.18 -6.11
N ARG A 205 -11.83 7.82 -6.70
CA ARG A 205 -11.81 7.00 -7.91
C ARG A 205 -12.46 5.63 -7.70
N LYS A 206 -12.19 4.98 -6.56
CA LYS A 206 -12.80 3.69 -6.20
C LYS A 206 -14.31 3.85 -6.01
N LYS A 207 -14.76 4.84 -5.24
CA LYS A 207 -16.19 5.11 -5.02
C LYS A 207 -16.95 5.41 -6.31
N LEU A 208 -16.37 6.18 -7.23
CA LEU A 208 -16.97 6.43 -8.55
C LEU A 208 -17.08 5.15 -9.40
N ALA A 209 -16.11 4.25 -9.32
CA ALA A 209 -16.16 2.97 -10.02
C ALA A 209 -17.28 2.07 -9.48
N GLU A 210 -17.43 1.97 -8.15
CA GLU A 210 -18.52 1.24 -7.50
C GLU A 210 -19.91 1.80 -7.88
N GLN A 211 -20.07 3.12 -7.85
CA GLN A 211 -21.32 3.78 -8.26
C GLN A 211 -21.69 3.46 -9.71
N LYS A 212 -20.70 3.49 -10.62
CA LYS A 212 -20.92 3.14 -12.02
C LYS A 212 -21.31 1.67 -12.19
N ALA A 213 -20.64 0.76 -11.49
CA ALA A 213 -20.94 -0.67 -11.53
C ALA A 213 -22.35 -0.96 -10.99
N SER A 214 -22.74 -0.37 -9.87
CA SER A 214 -24.06 -0.55 -9.27
C SER A 214 -25.18 0.02 -10.16
N SER A 215 -24.94 1.17 -10.80
CA SER A 215 -25.91 1.77 -11.75
C SER A 215 -26.08 0.91 -13.00
N ALA A 216 -24.98 0.35 -13.55
CA ALA A 216 -25.04 -0.55 -14.69
C ALA A 216 -25.80 -1.85 -14.36
N ALA A 217 -25.58 -2.42 -13.16
CA ALA A 217 -26.29 -3.59 -12.70
C ALA A 217 -27.80 -3.35 -12.54
N LYS A 218 -28.20 -2.23 -11.97
CA LYS A 218 -29.62 -1.83 -11.86
C LYS A 218 -30.29 -1.66 -13.22
N ASN A 219 -29.60 -1.04 -14.18
CA ASN A 219 -30.11 -0.87 -15.54
C ASN A 219 -30.22 -2.19 -16.32
N ALA A 220 -29.33 -3.14 -16.09
CA ALA A 220 -29.39 -4.48 -16.68
C ALA A 220 -30.60 -5.26 -16.14
N GLN A 221 -30.85 -5.22 -14.83
CA GLN A 221 -31.99 -5.87 -14.21
C GLN A 221 -33.36 -5.28 -14.62
N SER A 222 -33.44 -3.97 -14.87
CA SER A 222 -34.66 -3.34 -15.35
C SER A 222 -35.01 -3.74 -16.78
N LYS A 223 -34.00 -3.97 -17.64
CA LYS A 223 -34.22 -4.43 -19.02
C LYS A 223 -34.70 -5.88 -19.11
N THR A 224 -34.33 -6.76 -18.18
CA THR A 224 -34.76 -8.15 -18.15
C THR A 224 -36.18 -8.33 -17.64
N LYS A 225 -36.72 -7.39 -16.83
CA LYS A 225 -38.10 -7.42 -16.33
C LYS A 225 -39.14 -6.86 -17.32
N GLY A 226 -38.71 -6.29 -18.47
CA GLY A 226 -39.58 -5.62 -19.43
C GLY A 226 -39.88 -6.44 -20.71
N HIS A 227 -39.79 -7.79 -20.71
CA HIS A 227 -40.21 -8.54 -21.86
C HIS A 227 -41.71 -8.84 -21.76
N PRO A 228 -42.58 -8.30 -22.64
CA PRO A 228 -44.01 -8.61 -22.61
C PRO A 228 -44.21 -10.06 -23.07
N ARG A 229 -44.96 -10.78 -22.26
CA ARG A 229 -45.55 -12.05 -22.51
C ARG A 229 -46.14 -12.07 -23.92
N ALA A 230 -45.60 -12.92 -24.82
CA ALA A 230 -46.15 -13.12 -26.16
C ALA A 230 -47.63 -13.52 -26.05
N THR A 231 -48.48 -12.74 -26.69
CA THR A 231 -49.90 -13.00 -26.86
C THR A 231 -50.04 -14.27 -27.70
N VAL A 232 -50.54 -15.36 -27.10
CA VAL A 232 -50.96 -16.56 -27.82
C VAL A 232 -52.17 -16.18 -28.64
N LYS A 233 -52.01 -16.09 -29.98
CA LYS A 233 -53.15 -16.03 -30.93
C LYS A 233 -53.89 -17.35 -30.83
N GLN A 234 -55.14 -17.33 -30.32
CA GLN A 234 -56.11 -18.40 -30.45
C GLN A 234 -56.43 -18.56 -31.94
N ALA A 235 -56.13 -19.76 -32.46
CA ALA A 235 -56.60 -20.20 -33.77
C ALA A 235 -58.11 -20.48 -33.69
N SER A 236 -58.88 -19.76 -34.49
CA SER A 236 -60.31 -19.98 -34.73
C SER A 236 -60.50 -21.27 -35.54
N VAL A 237 -61.28 -22.19 -35.02
CA VAL A 237 -61.78 -23.42 -35.68
C VAL A 237 -62.92 -23.00 -36.60
N PRO A 238 -62.99 -23.48 -37.88
CA PRO A 238 -64.16 -23.21 -38.76
C PRO A 238 -65.32 -24.14 -38.38
N GLU A 239 -66.46 -23.57 -38.19
CA GLU A 239 -67.76 -24.25 -37.96
C GLU A 239 -68.27 -24.81 -39.28
N THR A 240 -68.41 -26.16 -39.37
CA THR A 240 -68.99 -26.86 -40.48
C THR A 240 -70.51 -26.93 -40.30
N SER A 241 -71.22 -26.24 -41.20
CA SER A 241 -72.63 -26.32 -41.35
C SER A 241 -73.08 -27.72 -41.90
N GLN A 242 -73.91 -28.46 -41.17
CA GLN A 242 -74.71 -29.52 -41.72
C GLN A 242 -76.15 -29.08 -41.71
N GLN A 243 -76.67 -28.86 -42.92
CA GLN A 243 -78.08 -28.87 -43.22
C GLN A 243 -78.60 -30.28 -43.13
N VAL A 244 -79.67 -30.51 -42.42
CA VAL A 244 -80.57 -31.67 -42.62
C VAL A 244 -82.03 -31.14 -42.74
N THR A 245 -82.56 -31.43 -43.94
CA THR A 245 -83.98 -31.32 -44.30
C THR A 245 -84.83 -32.31 -43.54
N ARG A 246 -85.94 -31.87 -42.98
CA ARG A 246 -87.36 -32.14 -43.08
C ARG A 246 -88.10 -31.69 -41.86
#